data_a10c7587cd0755ed22c91b06a220e22b
#
_entry.id   a10c7587cd0755ed22c91b06a220e22b
#
_cell.length_a   1.000
_cell.length_b   1.000
_cell.length_c   1.000
_cell.angle_alpha   90.00
_cell.angle_beta   90.00
_cell.angle_gamma   90.00
#
_symmetry.space_group_name_H-M   'P 1'
#
loop_
_entity.id
_entity.type
_entity.pdbx_description
1 polymer ?
#
loop_
_entity_poly.entity_id
_entity_poly.type
_entity_poly.pdbx_seq_one_letter_code
_entity_poly.pdbx_strand_id
1 'polypeptide(L)'
;MNNFNNMNNMPMMTNPMMMNNPNMMNPMMMNQMMMNQMMMNNNLQMQNNLRMQQAMNPQMQSPGQFDMRMSRIQKEYNLCSNDADLIQIGCSFGTDGENNYNVWKVSMLGPQNTPYQGGVFTIKVFFPPEYPSKGAEFRFVNKIYHLNVDFKNQESLGHICLSSLNEWSSTGKVSSKPCYGVKQALFDIFCLFYNQGIDSPYDEEIAEEYKNRRNEFDAKAKEWTKKYA
;
A
#
# COMPACT_ATOMS: atom_id res chain seq x y z
N MET A 1 -45.80 35.25 23.11
CA MET A 1 -44.95 35.86 24.13
C MET A 1 -43.58 35.27 24.02
N ASN A 2 -42.61 36.14 23.88
CA ASN A 2 -41.16 35.97 23.90
C ASN A 2 -40.44 35.43 22.66
N ASN A 3 -40.01 36.42 21.91
CA ASN A 3 -38.91 36.44 20.96
C ASN A 3 -37.58 35.98 21.57
N PHE A 4 -36.91 35.03 20.90
CA PHE A 4 -35.45 34.88 20.86
C PHE A 4 -35.01 34.43 19.47
N ASN A 5 -34.99 35.36 18.54
CA ASN A 5 -34.25 35.27 17.30
C ASN A 5 -33.65 36.66 17.08
N ASN A 6 -32.34 36.78 17.32
CA ASN A 6 -31.44 37.68 16.57
C ASN A 6 -30.12 37.84 17.33
N MET A 7 -29.17 37.00 17.01
CA MET A 7 -27.74 37.31 17.17
C MET A 7 -26.93 36.34 16.31
N ASN A 8 -26.87 36.59 15.03
CA ASN A 8 -25.80 36.05 14.13
C ASN A 8 -25.88 36.80 12.80
N ASN A 9 -25.54 38.07 12.80
CA ASN A 9 -25.15 38.78 11.59
C ASN A 9 -24.24 39.95 12.00
N MET A 10 -22.98 39.61 12.34
CA MET A 10 -21.89 40.59 12.24
C MET A 10 -21.12 40.28 10.94
N PRO A 11 -21.03 41.22 10.01
CA PRO A 11 -20.14 41.07 8.87
C PRO A 11 -18.70 41.12 9.37
N MET A 12 -17.95 40.04 9.19
CA MET A 12 -16.48 40.10 9.28
C MET A 12 -15.98 41.09 8.22
N MET A 13 -15.61 42.28 8.67
CA MET A 13 -14.81 43.19 7.86
C MET A 13 -13.42 42.57 7.70
N THR A 14 -13.22 41.80 6.62
CA THR A 14 -11.91 41.38 6.18
C THR A 14 -11.23 42.56 5.52
N ASN A 15 -10.33 43.20 6.25
CA ASN A 15 -9.51 44.28 5.73
C ASN A 15 -8.44 43.68 4.78
N PRO A 16 -8.47 43.96 3.45
CA PRO A 16 -7.57 43.30 2.47
C PRO A 16 -6.08 43.67 2.67
N MET A 17 -5.76 44.65 3.50
CA MET A 17 -4.38 45.10 3.72
C MET A 17 -3.58 44.30 4.76
N MET A 18 -4.19 43.36 5.50
CA MET A 18 -3.47 42.58 6.53
C MET A 18 -2.91 41.22 6.04
N MET A 19 -3.19 40.81 4.79
CA MET A 19 -2.75 39.50 4.29
C MET A 19 -1.32 39.45 3.74
N ASN A 20 -0.57 40.56 3.67
CA ASN A 20 0.76 40.58 3.03
C ASN A 20 1.93 40.83 3.99
N ASN A 21 1.78 40.67 5.29
CA ASN A 21 2.89 40.82 6.21
C ASN A 21 3.32 39.44 6.78
N PRO A 22 4.42 38.84 6.32
CA PRO A 22 4.86 37.51 6.76
C PRO A 22 5.23 37.44 8.25
N ASN A 23 5.41 38.57 8.90
CA ASN A 23 5.79 38.64 10.32
C ASN A 23 4.62 38.58 11.31
N MET A 24 3.38 38.50 10.84
CA MET A 24 2.17 38.39 11.68
C MET A 24 1.43 37.05 11.53
N MET A 25 1.91 36.13 10.71
CA MET A 25 1.26 34.82 10.56
C MET A 25 1.64 33.88 11.70
N ASN A 26 0.62 33.33 12.35
CA ASN A 26 0.76 32.25 13.31
C ASN A 26 1.46 31.04 12.63
N PRO A 27 2.48 30.39 13.26
CA PRO A 27 3.19 29.25 12.71
C PRO A 27 2.26 28.11 12.21
N MET A 28 1.10 27.97 12.81
CA MET A 28 0.08 27.00 12.41
C MET A 28 -0.58 27.34 11.07
N MET A 29 -0.83 28.61 10.79
CA MET A 29 -1.34 29.09 9.49
C MET A 29 -0.29 28.98 8.39
N MET A 30 0.97 29.23 8.72
CA MET A 30 2.09 29.13 7.78
C MET A 30 2.33 27.67 7.37
N ASN A 31 2.26 26.73 8.32
CA ASN A 31 2.33 25.29 8.03
C ASN A 31 1.15 24.82 7.15
N GLN A 32 -0.05 25.32 7.39
CA GLN A 32 -1.22 24.97 6.59
C GLN A 32 -1.17 25.55 5.17
N MET A 33 -0.63 26.75 5.02
CA MET A 33 -0.37 27.35 3.71
C MET A 33 0.74 26.60 2.94
N MET A 34 1.82 26.20 3.60
CA MET A 34 2.87 25.39 2.99
C MET A 34 2.37 24.00 2.57
N MET A 35 1.54 23.35 3.40
CA MET A 35 0.91 22.08 3.04
C MET A 35 -0.03 22.21 1.83
N ASN A 36 -0.85 23.24 1.79
CA ASN A 36 -1.75 23.50 0.66
C ASN A 36 -0.97 23.82 -0.62
N GLN A 37 0.13 24.54 -0.53
CA GLN A 37 1.00 24.86 -1.66
C GLN A 37 1.75 23.63 -2.16
N MET A 38 2.18 22.75 -1.25
CA MET A 38 2.77 21.44 -1.58
C MET A 38 1.76 20.52 -2.29
N MET A 39 0.51 20.48 -1.80
CA MET A 39 -0.56 19.71 -2.46
C MET A 39 -0.91 20.26 -3.85
N MET A 40 -0.93 21.58 -4.04
CA MET A 40 -1.16 22.18 -5.36
C MET A 40 -0.01 21.91 -6.32
N ASN A 41 1.23 22.00 -5.88
CA ASN A 41 2.40 21.69 -6.70
C ASN A 41 2.45 20.21 -7.09
N ASN A 42 2.13 19.30 -6.18
CA ASN A 42 2.04 17.87 -6.46
C ASN A 42 0.94 17.57 -7.49
N ASN A 43 -0.23 18.20 -7.38
CA ASN A 43 -1.30 18.07 -8.37
C ASN A 43 -0.90 18.58 -9.77
N LEU A 44 -0.22 19.70 -9.83
CA LEU A 44 0.24 20.28 -11.10
C LEU A 44 1.32 19.41 -11.78
N GLN A 45 2.26 18.88 -10.98
CA GLN A 45 3.31 17.99 -11.46
C GLN A 45 2.74 16.66 -11.95
N MET A 46 1.70 16.17 -11.29
CA MET A 46 0.95 14.98 -11.68
C MET A 46 0.19 15.14 -13.00
N GLN A 47 -0.47 16.29 -13.21
CA GLN A 47 -1.14 16.59 -14.47
C GLN A 47 -0.15 16.72 -15.65
N ASN A 48 1.04 17.25 -15.40
CA ASN A 48 2.09 17.34 -16.40
C ASN A 48 2.68 15.96 -16.76
N ASN A 49 2.85 15.07 -15.80
CA ASN A 49 3.30 13.70 -16.05
C ASN A 49 2.24 12.89 -16.82
N LEU A 50 0.95 13.08 -16.51
CA LEU A 50 -0.16 12.49 -17.25
C LEU A 50 -0.17 12.94 -18.72
N ARG A 51 0.06 14.24 -18.98
CA ARG A 51 0.15 14.78 -20.35
C ARG A 51 1.34 14.22 -21.12
N MET A 52 2.50 14.04 -20.48
CA MET A 52 3.66 13.43 -21.13
C MET A 52 3.45 11.94 -21.44
N GLN A 53 2.83 11.17 -20.55
CA GLN A 53 2.52 9.76 -20.80
C GLN A 53 1.47 9.56 -21.91
N GLN A 54 0.48 10.44 -21.99
CA GLN A 54 -0.51 10.44 -23.09
C GLN A 54 0.12 10.76 -24.45
N ALA A 55 1.15 11.60 -24.49
CA ALA A 55 1.87 11.93 -25.72
C ALA A 55 2.77 10.78 -26.22
N MET A 56 3.18 9.86 -25.32
CA MET A 56 4.08 8.77 -25.67
C MET A 56 3.36 7.46 -26.08
N ASN A 57 2.05 7.30 -25.80
CA ASN A 57 1.34 6.07 -26.16
C ASN A 57 -0.14 6.32 -26.48
N PRO A 58 -0.48 6.63 -27.74
CA PRO A 58 -1.84 6.97 -28.17
C PRO A 58 -2.84 5.79 -28.17
N GLN A 59 -2.43 4.57 -27.85
CA GLN A 59 -3.30 3.38 -27.79
C GLN A 59 -3.83 3.03 -26.38
N MET A 60 -3.52 3.84 -25.36
CA MET A 60 -4.02 3.59 -24.00
C MET A 60 -5.34 4.32 -23.74
N GLN A 61 -6.35 3.53 -23.38
CA GLN A 61 -7.61 3.80 -22.68
C GLN A 61 -8.16 5.24 -22.72
N SER A 62 -9.48 5.40 -22.79
CA SER A 62 -10.14 6.71 -22.74
C SER A 62 -9.59 7.55 -21.56
N PRO A 63 -9.30 8.83 -21.74
CA PRO A 63 -8.68 9.69 -20.72
C PRO A 63 -9.37 9.67 -19.35
N GLY A 64 -10.69 9.48 -19.33
CA GLY A 64 -11.47 9.40 -18.09
C GLY A 64 -11.26 8.13 -17.29
N GLN A 65 -10.98 6.99 -17.94
CA GLN A 65 -10.80 5.72 -17.25
C GLN A 65 -9.43 5.62 -16.58
N PHE A 66 -8.40 6.18 -17.18
CA PHE A 66 -7.07 6.26 -16.60
C PHE A 66 -7.05 7.16 -15.35
N ASP A 67 -7.73 8.31 -15.42
CA ASP A 67 -7.82 9.24 -14.29
C ASP A 67 -8.58 8.62 -13.09
N MET A 68 -9.67 7.92 -13.32
CA MET A 68 -10.43 7.21 -12.28
C MET A 68 -9.62 6.11 -11.62
N ARG A 69 -8.86 5.33 -12.40
CA ARG A 69 -8.00 4.25 -11.88
C ARG A 69 -6.90 4.83 -10.98
N MET A 70 -6.18 5.82 -11.46
CA MET A 70 -5.09 6.47 -10.71
C MET A 70 -5.62 7.17 -9.45
N SER A 71 -6.73 7.86 -9.54
CA SER A 71 -7.39 8.48 -8.39
C SER A 71 -7.77 7.44 -7.33
N ARG A 72 -8.24 6.27 -7.75
CA ARG A 72 -8.55 5.15 -6.85
C ARG A 72 -7.29 4.61 -6.17
N ILE A 73 -6.21 4.36 -6.93
CA ILE A 73 -4.95 3.83 -6.39
C ILE A 73 -4.34 4.80 -5.38
N GLN A 74 -4.33 6.12 -5.68
CA GLN A 74 -3.83 7.13 -4.77
C GLN A 74 -4.64 7.23 -3.48
N LYS A 75 -5.97 7.17 -3.60
CA LYS A 75 -6.85 7.16 -2.43
C LYS A 75 -6.56 5.95 -1.54
N GLU A 76 -6.39 4.77 -2.11
CA GLU A 76 -6.04 3.58 -1.36
C GLU A 76 -4.64 3.68 -0.74
N TYR A 77 -3.66 4.24 -1.47
CA TYR A 77 -2.34 4.50 -0.91
C TYR A 77 -2.41 5.37 0.34
N ASN A 78 -3.13 6.51 0.25
CA ASN A 78 -3.28 7.42 1.37
C ASN A 78 -4.03 6.78 2.56
N LEU A 79 -5.03 5.94 2.29
CA LEU A 79 -5.74 5.21 3.33
C LEU A 79 -4.83 4.18 4.01
N CYS A 80 -4.11 3.36 3.25
CA CYS A 80 -3.24 2.33 3.80
C CYS A 80 -2.02 2.92 4.54
N SER A 81 -1.38 3.95 3.97
CA SER A 81 -0.17 4.55 4.56
C SER A 81 -0.43 5.28 5.89
N ASN A 82 -1.68 5.66 6.16
CA ASN A 82 -2.10 6.31 7.40
C ASN A 82 -2.96 5.40 8.29
N ASP A 83 -3.11 4.13 7.95
CA ASP A 83 -3.93 3.19 8.70
C ASP A 83 -3.21 2.73 9.97
N ALA A 84 -3.84 2.96 11.13
CA ALA A 84 -3.25 2.68 12.42
C ALA A 84 -2.94 1.19 12.63
N ASP A 85 -3.80 0.30 12.12
CA ASP A 85 -3.61 -1.15 12.27
C ASP A 85 -2.42 -1.64 11.42
N LEU A 86 -2.28 -1.13 10.17
CA LEU A 86 -1.13 -1.46 9.32
C LEU A 86 0.19 -0.91 9.89
N ILE A 87 0.17 0.29 10.45
CA ILE A 87 1.34 0.87 11.15
C ILE A 87 1.69 0.02 12.37
N GLN A 88 0.69 -0.42 13.13
CA GLN A 88 0.89 -1.25 14.34
C GLN A 88 1.54 -2.60 14.02
N ILE A 89 1.20 -3.22 12.90
CA ILE A 89 1.87 -4.47 12.45
C ILE A 89 3.20 -4.22 11.74
N GLY A 90 3.69 -2.98 11.74
CA GLY A 90 5.01 -2.61 11.24
C GLY A 90 5.08 -2.40 9.73
N CYS A 91 3.95 -2.06 9.08
CA CYS A 91 3.96 -1.68 7.68
C CYS A 91 4.42 -0.22 7.49
N SER A 92 5.25 0.01 6.48
CA SER A 92 5.55 1.34 5.95
C SER A 92 5.46 1.33 4.43
N PHE A 93 5.09 2.48 3.84
CA PHE A 93 4.70 2.57 2.44
C PHE A 93 5.60 3.53 1.66
N GLY A 94 5.92 3.15 0.45
CA GLY A 94 6.61 3.95 -0.55
C GLY A 94 6.15 3.57 -1.95
N THR A 95 6.60 4.32 -2.95
CA THR A 95 6.37 4.04 -4.37
C THR A 95 7.65 3.57 -5.05
N ASP A 96 7.55 2.84 -6.17
CA ASP A 96 8.71 2.43 -6.95
C ASP A 96 9.09 3.52 -7.96
N GLY A 97 9.86 4.50 -7.48
CA GLY A 97 10.17 5.73 -8.19
C GLY A 97 9.27 6.89 -7.78
N GLU A 98 9.67 8.10 -8.18
CA GLU A 98 8.99 9.33 -7.80
C GLU A 98 7.58 9.39 -8.43
N ASN A 99 6.55 9.46 -7.60
CA ASN A 99 5.14 9.52 -8.01
C ASN A 99 4.62 8.33 -8.85
N ASN A 100 5.30 7.18 -8.82
CA ASN A 100 4.83 5.98 -9.51
C ASN A 100 3.89 5.16 -8.65
N TYR A 101 2.63 5.59 -8.55
CA TYR A 101 1.60 4.87 -7.77
C TYR A 101 1.15 3.53 -8.39
N ASN A 102 1.60 3.16 -9.59
CA ASN A 102 1.28 1.85 -10.17
C ASN A 102 2.00 0.70 -9.47
N VAL A 103 3.11 1.00 -8.79
CA VAL A 103 3.88 0.02 -8.03
C VAL A 103 4.21 0.61 -6.67
N TRP A 104 3.69 -0.03 -5.61
CA TRP A 104 4.06 0.34 -4.25
C TRP A 104 5.17 -0.56 -3.73
N LYS A 105 5.98 -0.02 -2.83
CA LYS A 105 6.91 -0.76 -1.96
C LYS A 105 6.37 -0.69 -0.55
N VAL A 106 5.98 -1.81 -0.01
CA VAL A 106 5.53 -1.94 1.38
C VAL A 106 6.61 -2.68 2.15
N SER A 107 7.21 -2.04 3.14
CA SER A 107 8.07 -2.74 4.10
C SER A 107 7.22 -3.22 5.25
N MET A 108 7.38 -4.49 5.63
CA MET A 108 6.63 -5.15 6.70
C MET A 108 7.61 -5.79 7.69
N LEU A 109 7.43 -5.52 8.97
CA LEU A 109 8.27 -6.11 10.00
C LEU A 109 7.91 -7.57 10.23
N GLY A 110 8.92 -8.42 10.34
CA GLY A 110 8.74 -9.81 10.76
C GLY A 110 8.20 -9.88 12.20
N PRO A 111 7.06 -10.57 12.42
CA PRO A 111 6.37 -10.55 13.72
C PRO A 111 7.20 -11.20 14.83
N GLN A 112 6.98 -10.71 16.06
CA GLN A 112 7.58 -11.31 17.24
C GLN A 112 7.13 -12.75 17.43
N ASN A 113 7.99 -13.57 18.05
CA ASN A 113 7.75 -14.98 18.31
C ASN A 113 7.57 -15.85 17.04
N THR A 114 8.08 -15.37 15.91
CA THR A 114 8.18 -16.13 14.65
C THR A 114 9.63 -16.28 14.23
N PRO A 115 9.95 -17.22 13.34
CA PRO A 115 11.29 -17.32 12.73
C PRO A 115 11.71 -16.07 11.95
N TYR A 116 10.75 -15.20 11.63
CA TYR A 116 10.93 -13.99 10.83
C TYR A 116 11.18 -12.74 11.67
N GLN A 117 11.15 -12.86 12.99
CA GLN A 117 11.36 -11.74 13.91
C GLN A 117 12.68 -11.00 13.65
N GLY A 118 12.59 -9.66 13.57
CA GLY A 118 13.73 -8.77 13.36
C GLY A 118 14.07 -8.53 11.89
N GLY A 119 13.46 -9.26 10.95
CA GLY A 119 13.54 -8.98 9.52
C GLY A 119 12.64 -7.84 9.07
N VAL A 120 13.06 -7.16 7.99
CA VAL A 120 12.25 -6.16 7.29
C VAL A 120 12.00 -6.66 5.87
N PHE A 121 10.79 -7.11 5.63
CA PHE A 121 10.40 -7.70 4.36
C PHE A 121 9.78 -6.66 3.44
N THR A 122 10.36 -6.48 2.26
CA THR A 122 9.80 -5.61 1.23
C THR A 122 8.85 -6.39 0.33
N ILE A 123 7.63 -5.89 0.18
CA ILE A 123 6.61 -6.42 -0.70
C ILE A 123 6.33 -5.38 -1.78
N LYS A 124 6.44 -5.75 -3.05
CA LYS A 124 5.95 -4.94 -4.16
C LYS A 124 4.49 -5.25 -4.42
N VAL A 125 3.69 -4.19 -4.59
CA VAL A 125 2.28 -4.26 -4.94
C VAL A 125 2.12 -3.68 -6.34
N PHE A 126 1.69 -4.48 -7.30
CA PHE A 126 1.52 -4.10 -8.70
C PHE A 126 0.04 -3.93 -9.03
N PHE A 127 -0.33 -2.77 -9.53
CA PHE A 127 -1.70 -2.49 -9.97
C PHE A 127 -1.84 -2.70 -11.47
N PRO A 128 -2.64 -3.70 -11.92
CA PRO A 128 -2.83 -3.96 -13.34
C PRO A 128 -3.63 -2.82 -14.02
N PRO A 129 -3.56 -2.71 -15.35
CA PRO A 129 -4.36 -1.71 -16.10
C PRO A 129 -5.87 -1.82 -15.84
N GLU A 130 -6.36 -3.03 -15.57
CA GLU A 130 -7.77 -3.33 -15.31
C GLU A 130 -8.22 -3.08 -13.87
N TYR A 131 -7.33 -2.59 -13.00
CA TYR A 131 -7.70 -2.28 -11.62
C TYR A 131 -8.84 -1.23 -11.57
N PRO A 132 -9.88 -1.39 -10.75
CA PRO A 132 -10.10 -2.42 -9.72
C PRO A 132 -10.86 -3.67 -10.19
N SER A 133 -11.16 -3.83 -11.48
CA SER A 133 -11.84 -5.03 -12.02
C SER A 133 -10.99 -6.30 -11.87
N LYS A 134 -9.66 -6.13 -11.86
CA LYS A 134 -8.70 -7.10 -11.34
C LYS A 134 -8.02 -6.49 -10.13
N GLY A 135 -7.70 -7.30 -9.14
CA GLY A 135 -6.97 -6.87 -7.95
C GLY A 135 -5.49 -6.62 -8.20
N ALA A 136 -4.80 -6.10 -7.20
CA ALA A 136 -3.35 -5.94 -7.25
C ALA A 136 -2.64 -7.29 -7.02
N GLU A 137 -1.43 -7.41 -7.57
CA GLU A 137 -0.52 -8.52 -7.31
C GLU A 137 0.50 -8.14 -6.24
N PHE A 138 0.90 -9.11 -5.43
CA PHE A 138 1.87 -8.95 -4.35
C PHE A 138 3.05 -9.89 -4.55
N ARG A 139 4.28 -9.36 -4.40
CA ARG A 139 5.49 -10.15 -4.50
C ARG A 139 6.50 -9.74 -3.43
N PHE A 140 7.06 -10.71 -2.72
CA PHE A 140 8.23 -10.46 -1.88
C PHE A 140 9.45 -10.09 -2.75
N VAL A 141 10.20 -9.10 -2.30
CA VAL A 141 11.48 -8.70 -2.91
C VAL A 141 12.64 -9.43 -2.22
N ASN A 142 12.60 -9.48 -0.89
CA ASN A 142 13.60 -10.21 -0.10
C ASN A 142 13.39 -11.72 -0.23
N LYS A 143 14.49 -12.46 -0.28
CA LYS A 143 14.41 -13.92 -0.17
C LYS A 143 13.92 -14.30 1.24
N ILE A 144 12.95 -15.17 1.29
CA ILE A 144 12.35 -15.68 2.53
C ILE A 144 12.23 -17.21 2.44
N TYR A 145 12.56 -17.91 3.53
CA TYR A 145 12.33 -19.35 3.63
C TYR A 145 10.88 -19.60 4.09
N HIS A 146 9.99 -19.84 3.12
CA HIS A 146 8.56 -19.88 3.38
C HIS A 146 7.85 -20.76 2.35
N LEU A 147 7.02 -21.71 2.80
CA LEU A 147 6.40 -22.69 1.88
C LEU A 147 5.40 -22.07 0.88
N ASN A 148 4.83 -20.91 1.20
CA ASN A 148 3.87 -20.22 0.30
C ASN A 148 4.51 -19.13 -0.56
N VAL A 149 5.84 -18.99 -0.57
CA VAL A 149 6.51 -17.96 -1.36
C VAL A 149 7.54 -18.60 -2.30
N ASP A 150 7.42 -18.29 -3.60
CA ASP A 150 8.32 -18.85 -4.61
C ASP A 150 9.62 -18.05 -4.73
N PHE A 151 10.75 -18.71 -4.45
CA PHE A 151 12.09 -18.18 -4.71
C PHE A 151 12.97 -19.13 -5.53
N LYS A 152 12.39 -20.20 -6.08
CA LYS A 152 13.10 -21.17 -6.93
C LYS A 152 12.91 -20.85 -8.42
N ASN A 153 11.72 -20.42 -8.83
CA ASN A 153 11.41 -20.16 -10.22
C ASN A 153 11.58 -18.66 -10.56
N GLN A 154 12.40 -18.36 -11.56
CA GLN A 154 12.68 -16.97 -11.96
C GLN A 154 11.46 -16.21 -12.47
N GLU A 155 10.50 -16.88 -13.09
CA GLU A 155 9.29 -16.26 -13.65
C GLU A 155 8.30 -15.85 -12.57
N SER A 156 8.24 -16.61 -11.47
CA SER A 156 7.34 -16.38 -10.34
C SER A 156 8.04 -15.92 -9.06
N LEU A 157 9.26 -15.39 -9.19
CA LEU A 157 10.09 -14.99 -8.07
C LEU A 157 9.34 -14.06 -7.11
N GLY A 158 9.28 -14.45 -5.84
CA GLY A 158 8.59 -13.69 -4.77
C GLY A 158 7.07 -13.76 -4.80
N HIS A 159 6.47 -14.54 -5.73
CA HIS A 159 5.01 -14.73 -5.77
C HIS A 159 4.51 -15.44 -4.50
N ILE A 160 3.32 -15.03 -4.04
CA ILE A 160 2.72 -15.51 -2.80
C ILE A 160 1.55 -16.42 -3.14
N CYS A 161 1.63 -17.71 -2.78
CA CYS A 161 0.50 -18.62 -2.92
C CYS A 161 -0.47 -18.44 -1.75
N LEU A 162 -1.52 -17.70 -2.00
CA LEU A 162 -2.61 -17.47 -1.06
C LEU A 162 -3.92 -17.33 -1.83
N SER A 163 -4.91 -18.18 -1.52
CA SER A 163 -6.16 -18.27 -2.28
C SER A 163 -6.88 -16.92 -2.43
N SER A 164 -6.93 -16.12 -1.34
CA SER A 164 -7.57 -14.79 -1.38
C SER A 164 -6.85 -13.81 -2.31
N LEU A 165 -5.51 -13.84 -2.36
CA LEU A 165 -4.73 -13.00 -3.28
C LEU A 165 -4.93 -13.43 -4.73
N ASN A 166 -4.89 -14.75 -5.00
CA ASN A 166 -5.05 -15.29 -6.33
C ASN A 166 -6.46 -15.03 -6.88
N GLU A 167 -7.49 -15.20 -6.05
CA GLU A 167 -8.87 -14.89 -6.43
C GLU A 167 -9.01 -13.38 -6.72
N TRP A 168 -8.50 -12.53 -5.83
CA TRP A 168 -8.60 -11.08 -5.99
C TRP A 168 -7.86 -10.57 -7.22
N SER A 169 -6.61 -10.99 -7.44
CA SER A 169 -5.82 -10.57 -8.60
C SER A 169 -6.49 -10.95 -9.93
N SER A 170 -7.20 -12.08 -9.94
CA SER A 170 -7.87 -12.58 -11.15
C SER A 170 -9.23 -11.93 -11.41
N THR A 171 -10.02 -11.69 -10.35
CA THR A 171 -11.45 -11.35 -10.47
C THR A 171 -11.80 -9.97 -9.87
N GLY A 172 -10.88 -9.32 -9.18
CA GLY A 172 -11.13 -8.08 -8.42
C GLY A 172 -12.00 -8.26 -7.19
N LYS A 173 -12.31 -9.50 -6.82
CA LYS A 173 -13.18 -9.85 -5.67
C LYS A 173 -12.62 -11.05 -4.93
N VAL A 174 -13.06 -11.23 -3.70
CA VAL A 174 -12.85 -12.47 -2.93
C VAL A 174 -14.20 -12.91 -2.41
N SER A 175 -14.67 -14.09 -2.83
CA SER A 175 -16.02 -14.58 -2.56
C SER A 175 -16.35 -14.64 -1.07
N SER A 176 -15.37 -15.01 -0.24
CA SER A 176 -15.51 -15.09 1.21
C SER A 176 -15.32 -13.76 1.94
N LYS A 177 -14.88 -12.70 1.25
CA LYS A 177 -14.50 -11.40 1.82
C LYS A 177 -14.99 -10.25 0.94
N PRO A 178 -16.24 -9.81 1.07
CA PRO A 178 -16.86 -8.85 0.14
C PRO A 178 -16.19 -7.48 0.06
N CYS A 179 -15.45 -7.07 1.10
CA CYS A 179 -14.74 -5.79 1.15
C CYS A 179 -13.21 -5.98 1.02
N TYR A 180 -12.77 -6.92 0.17
CA TYR A 180 -11.35 -7.18 -0.02
C TYR A 180 -10.67 -6.04 -0.77
N GLY A 181 -9.48 -5.66 -0.31
CA GLY A 181 -8.65 -4.62 -0.89
C GLY A 181 -7.22 -4.73 -0.38
N VAL A 182 -6.37 -3.74 -0.70
CA VAL A 182 -4.94 -3.77 -0.35
C VAL A 182 -4.72 -3.94 1.15
N LYS A 183 -5.48 -3.23 2.00
CA LYS A 183 -5.39 -3.37 3.47
C LYS A 183 -5.57 -4.83 3.88
N GLN A 184 -6.65 -5.46 3.44
CA GLN A 184 -6.95 -6.85 3.81
C GLN A 184 -5.91 -7.83 3.27
N ALA A 185 -5.41 -7.60 2.05
CA ALA A 185 -4.36 -8.39 1.45
C ALA A 185 -3.06 -8.35 2.27
N LEU A 186 -2.66 -7.16 2.75
CA LEU A 186 -1.49 -7.00 3.62
C LEU A 186 -1.66 -7.71 4.97
N PHE A 187 -2.86 -7.69 5.56
CA PHE A 187 -3.15 -8.49 6.76
C PHE A 187 -3.08 -9.98 6.50
N ASP A 188 -3.61 -10.45 5.37
CA ASP A 188 -3.53 -11.86 5.00
C ASP A 188 -2.07 -12.32 4.82
N ILE A 189 -1.23 -11.47 4.20
CA ILE A 189 0.22 -11.72 4.09
C ILE A 189 0.89 -11.72 5.46
N PHE A 190 0.54 -10.78 6.34
CA PHE A 190 1.06 -10.75 7.69
C PHE A 190 0.70 -12.02 8.49
N CYS A 191 -0.51 -12.53 8.32
CA CYS A 191 -0.94 -13.78 8.95
C CYS A 191 -0.12 -15.00 8.48
N LEU A 192 0.41 -15.01 7.24
CA LEU A 192 1.27 -16.10 6.75
C LEU A 192 2.58 -16.25 7.54
N PHE A 193 3.08 -15.19 8.16
CA PHE A 193 4.26 -15.31 9.04
C PHE A 193 4.00 -16.20 10.27
N TYR A 194 2.75 -16.26 10.73
CA TYR A 194 2.35 -17.11 11.87
C TYR A 194 1.87 -18.47 11.42
N ASN A 195 1.01 -18.50 10.39
CA ASN A 195 0.32 -19.69 9.93
C ASN A 195 0.53 -19.86 8.44
N GLN A 196 1.47 -20.72 8.08
CA GLN A 196 1.73 -21.04 6.68
C GLN A 196 0.65 -21.98 6.13
N GLY A 197 0.21 -21.72 4.91
CA GLY A 197 -0.82 -22.52 4.22
C GLY A 197 -0.24 -23.84 3.71
N ILE A 198 -0.43 -24.90 4.47
CA ILE A 198 0.10 -26.24 4.16
C ILE A 198 -0.61 -26.88 2.96
N ASP A 199 -1.87 -26.47 2.70
CA ASP A 199 -2.71 -27.08 1.68
C ASP A 199 -2.37 -26.65 0.25
N SER A 200 -1.57 -25.58 0.10
CA SER A 200 -1.17 -25.05 -1.20
C SER A 200 0.26 -24.50 -1.16
N PRO A 201 1.26 -25.35 -0.92
CA PRO A 201 2.65 -24.93 -0.88
C PRO A 201 3.16 -24.68 -2.31
N TYR A 202 4.10 -23.73 -2.45
CA TYR A 202 4.95 -23.65 -3.64
C TYR A 202 6.05 -24.71 -3.64
N ASP A 203 6.49 -25.08 -2.45
CA ASP A 203 7.60 -25.99 -2.24
C ASP A 203 7.19 -27.12 -1.31
N GLU A 204 7.01 -28.30 -1.87
CA GLU A 204 6.61 -29.48 -1.11
C GLU A 204 7.68 -29.93 -0.11
N GLU A 205 8.99 -29.73 -0.43
CA GLU A 205 10.08 -30.08 0.49
C GLU A 205 10.07 -29.18 1.72
N ILE A 206 9.83 -27.88 1.51
CA ILE A 206 9.70 -26.91 2.61
C ILE A 206 8.42 -27.20 3.42
N ALA A 207 7.33 -27.59 2.74
CA ALA A 207 6.10 -27.95 3.42
C ALA A 207 6.26 -29.22 4.28
N GLU A 208 6.96 -30.22 3.77
CA GLU A 208 7.28 -31.44 4.50
C GLU A 208 8.17 -31.13 5.72
N GLU A 209 9.18 -30.28 5.55
CA GLU A 209 10.03 -29.84 6.65
C GLU A 209 9.23 -29.04 7.71
N TYR A 210 8.34 -28.15 7.27
CA TYR A 210 7.44 -27.40 8.16
C TYR A 210 6.54 -28.32 9.01
N LYS A 211 6.00 -29.40 8.40
CA LYS A 211 5.13 -30.38 9.08
C LYS A 211 5.86 -31.27 10.04
N ASN A 212 6.99 -31.86 9.59
CA ASN A 212 7.59 -33.00 10.25
C ASN A 212 8.92 -32.68 10.92
N ARG A 213 9.57 -31.55 10.56
CA ARG A 213 10.87 -31.13 11.09
C ARG A 213 10.88 -29.65 11.45
N ARG A 214 9.89 -29.23 12.22
CA ARG A 214 9.64 -27.83 12.55
C ARG A 214 10.86 -27.07 13.06
N ASN A 215 11.67 -27.69 13.92
CA ASN A 215 12.87 -27.04 14.45
C ASN A 215 13.92 -26.75 13.37
N GLU A 216 14.06 -27.62 12.37
CA GLU A 216 14.96 -27.40 11.23
C GLU A 216 14.43 -26.28 10.33
N PHE A 217 13.14 -26.30 10.04
CA PHE A 217 12.48 -25.25 9.30
C PHE A 217 12.67 -23.88 9.97
N ASP A 218 12.37 -23.77 11.28
CA ASP A 218 12.49 -22.52 12.03
C ASP A 218 13.94 -22.02 12.08
N ALA A 219 14.93 -22.93 12.17
CA ALA A 219 16.34 -22.57 12.13
C ALA A 219 16.74 -21.98 10.77
N LYS A 220 16.33 -22.61 9.67
CA LYS A 220 16.59 -22.11 8.29
C LYS A 220 15.88 -20.80 8.04
N ALA A 221 14.61 -20.67 8.43
CA ALA A 221 13.84 -19.44 8.29
C ALA A 221 14.49 -18.26 9.04
N LYS A 222 14.99 -18.50 10.26
CA LYS A 222 15.77 -17.52 11.03
C LYS A 222 17.08 -17.13 10.35
N GLU A 223 17.80 -18.10 9.81
CA GLU A 223 19.05 -17.86 9.07
C GLU A 223 18.79 -16.98 7.85
N TRP A 224 17.76 -17.33 7.05
CA TRP A 224 17.40 -16.56 5.88
C TRP A 224 16.91 -15.15 6.21
N THR A 225 16.12 -15.01 7.26
CA THR A 225 15.69 -13.70 7.77
C THR A 225 16.89 -12.84 8.09
N LYS A 226 17.84 -13.35 8.87
CA LYS A 226 19.06 -12.63 9.25
C LYS A 226 19.94 -12.26 8.05
N LYS A 227 19.90 -13.06 6.97
CA LYS A 227 20.74 -12.89 5.81
C LYS A 227 20.14 -11.96 4.76
N TYR A 228 18.82 -11.95 4.60
CA TYR A 228 18.16 -11.34 3.45
C TYR A 228 17.12 -10.28 3.81
N ALA A 229 16.69 -10.16 5.04
CA ALA A 229 15.69 -9.24 5.55
C ALA A 229 16.21 -8.43 6.72
#